data_122405114c57f6cf7393106853e81b8b
#
_entry.id   122405114c57f6cf7393106853e81b8b
#
_cell.length_a   1.000
_cell.length_b   1.000
_cell.length_c   1.000
_cell.angle_alpha   90.00
_cell.angle_beta   90.00
_cell.angle_gamma   90.00
#
_symmetry.space_group_name_H-M   'P 1'
#
loop_
_entity.id
_entity.type
_entity.pdbx_description
1 polymer ?
#
loop_
_entity_poly.entity_id
_entity_poly.type
_entity_poly.pdbx_seq_one_letter_code
_entity_poly.pdbx_strand_id
1 'polypeptide(L)'
;MRKLLVLLVLSNILLAEVEVEGLIGLDTQIYSSKKMKHSSNFTAQQQIKVNYENNNFSSVFELYAQEDKSDFSSQKDNNRTFLRLNELYTQYENEDFEISLGKTIKFWGALEVENIVDGFNIQDNRNDGFTTDKIGAYNISYSHYFEDSELSIIAKLYEQNNKVANPSYVYSILNQNLSYNNSLESESSLYRPSLYVTYNGTAYGDNYSLDYAFIYENGYDSQRYFTVSNNKYTQHAYLVNKFMTYNTLVYNSTLYKLEALYADITKDKNISDYIHVAVGIEHTLDALENGHEIGLLSEYYYYDTFQDNKFNDLSLGEIFQNDLFLGVRYSINDTDSSNIVGGVILDTQYDEESYYLEYETRIYDLLKVKLDYRYTEPSDKDNTVYAQLGRHQRVALNISYHF
;
A
#
# COMPACT_ATOMS: atom_id res chain seq x y z
N MET A 1 35.02 9.06 24.53
CA MET A 1 33.64 8.76 24.95
C MET A 1 32.73 8.18 23.82
N ARG A 2 32.80 8.61 22.56
CA ARG A 2 31.99 8.03 21.47
C ARG A 2 32.30 6.57 21.10
N LYS A 3 33.54 6.09 21.32
CA LYS A 3 33.93 4.68 21.06
C LYS A 3 33.52 3.71 22.17
N LEU A 4 33.21 4.20 23.37
CA LEU A 4 32.75 3.35 24.49
C LEU A 4 31.25 3.01 24.39
N LEU A 5 30.43 3.87 23.75
CA LEU A 5 29.01 3.62 23.59
C LEU A 5 28.74 2.49 22.58
N VAL A 6 29.56 2.39 21.53
CA VAL A 6 29.47 1.32 20.52
C VAL A 6 29.87 -0.04 21.10
N LEU A 7 30.84 -0.07 22.02
CA LEU A 7 31.28 -1.32 22.68
C LEU A 7 30.28 -1.82 23.74
N LEU A 8 29.52 -0.94 24.38
CA LEU A 8 28.48 -1.31 25.36
C LEU A 8 27.23 -1.86 24.70
N VAL A 9 26.91 -1.43 23.47
CA VAL A 9 25.83 -2.01 22.68
C VAL A 9 26.21 -3.40 22.18
N LEU A 10 27.48 -3.63 21.79
CA LEU A 10 27.99 -4.92 21.32
C LEU A 10 28.13 -5.98 22.44
N SER A 11 28.22 -5.61 23.70
CA SER A 11 28.40 -6.58 24.80
C SER A 11 27.11 -7.22 25.30
N ASN A 12 25.93 -6.67 24.99
CA ASN A 12 24.62 -7.27 25.29
C ASN A 12 24.08 -8.15 24.16
N ILE A 13 24.76 -8.24 23.02
CA ILE A 13 24.35 -9.02 21.84
C ILE A 13 24.60 -10.54 22.03
N LEU A 14 25.34 -10.96 23.05
CA LEU A 14 25.79 -12.36 23.27
C LEU A 14 24.67 -13.32 23.73
N LEU A 15 23.44 -12.86 23.99
CA LEU A 15 22.27 -13.68 24.39
C LEU A 15 21.03 -13.38 23.55
N ALA A 16 21.16 -12.60 22.50
CA ALA A 16 20.05 -12.17 21.65
C ALA A 16 20.26 -12.70 20.23
N GLU A 17 19.18 -13.09 19.58
CA GLU A 17 19.19 -13.41 18.18
C GLU A 17 19.09 -12.10 17.37
N VAL A 18 20.04 -11.85 16.50
CA VAL A 18 20.06 -10.71 15.58
C VAL A 18 20.05 -11.25 14.18
N GLU A 19 18.97 -11.00 13.47
CA GLU A 19 18.82 -11.34 12.07
C GLU A 19 18.96 -10.06 11.22
N VAL A 20 19.73 -10.14 10.14
CA VAL A 20 19.90 -9.04 9.19
C VAL A 20 19.49 -9.52 7.82
N GLU A 21 18.47 -8.88 7.29
CA GLU A 21 17.98 -9.09 5.93
C GLU A 21 18.30 -7.87 5.08
N GLY A 22 18.56 -8.08 3.81
CA GLY A 22 18.81 -6.97 2.91
C GLY A 22 18.37 -7.24 1.49
N LEU A 23 18.14 -6.16 0.76
CA LEU A 23 17.81 -6.17 -0.66
C LEU A 23 18.65 -5.13 -1.38
N ILE A 24 19.24 -5.53 -2.52
CA ILE A 24 19.81 -4.61 -3.52
C ILE A 24 19.10 -4.87 -4.83
N GLY A 25 18.41 -3.86 -5.35
CA GLY A 25 17.55 -3.99 -6.53
C GLY A 25 17.84 -2.96 -7.61
N LEU A 26 17.53 -3.36 -8.84
CA LEU A 26 17.55 -2.52 -10.03
C LEU A 26 16.20 -2.64 -10.71
N ASP A 27 15.54 -1.51 -10.92
CA ASP A 27 14.30 -1.40 -11.66
C ASP A 27 14.53 -0.62 -12.96
N THR A 28 14.15 -1.19 -14.08
CA THR A 28 14.23 -0.56 -15.40
C THR A 28 12.85 -0.51 -16.00
N GLN A 29 12.40 0.67 -16.37
CA GLN A 29 11.10 0.91 -16.94
C GLN A 29 11.21 1.51 -18.35
N ILE A 30 10.44 0.96 -19.28
CA ILE A 30 10.19 1.53 -20.61
C ILE A 30 8.71 1.85 -20.70
N TYR A 31 8.38 3.10 -21.02
CA TYR A 31 7.01 3.55 -21.05
C TYR A 31 6.71 4.48 -22.21
N SER A 32 5.44 4.50 -22.61
CA SER A 32 4.86 5.44 -23.57
C SER A 32 3.73 6.18 -22.88
N SER A 33 3.81 7.52 -22.82
CA SER A 33 2.80 8.37 -22.22
C SER A 33 2.71 9.70 -22.97
N LYS A 34 1.53 10.32 -22.96
CA LYS A 34 1.34 11.67 -23.50
C LYS A 34 2.08 12.76 -22.70
N LYS A 35 2.40 12.49 -21.42
CA LYS A 35 2.99 13.48 -20.50
C LYS A 35 4.51 13.58 -20.58
N MET A 36 5.23 12.56 -21.06
CA MET A 36 6.69 12.55 -20.97
C MET A 36 7.40 12.38 -22.32
N LYS A 37 8.49 13.14 -22.45
CA LYS A 37 9.45 13.01 -23.57
C LYS A 37 10.42 11.83 -23.39
N HIS A 38 10.55 11.28 -22.19
CA HIS A 38 11.46 10.18 -21.88
C HIS A 38 10.70 8.86 -21.85
N SER A 39 11.18 7.90 -22.64
CA SER A 39 10.58 6.57 -22.76
C SER A 39 11.22 5.54 -21.84
N SER A 40 12.18 5.89 -21.02
CA SER A 40 12.85 4.94 -20.11
C SER A 40 13.31 5.58 -18.82
N ASN A 41 13.22 4.83 -17.74
CA ASN A 41 13.75 5.18 -16.44
C ASN A 41 14.56 4.00 -15.85
N PHE A 42 15.42 4.32 -14.91
CA PHE A 42 16.24 3.37 -14.18
C PHE A 42 16.34 3.80 -12.73
N THR A 43 16.11 2.86 -11.82
CA THR A 43 16.10 3.09 -10.37
C THR A 43 16.96 2.03 -9.69
N ALA A 44 17.89 2.44 -8.84
CA ALA A 44 18.62 1.58 -7.93
C ALA A 44 17.97 1.64 -6.54
N GLN A 45 17.80 0.49 -5.90
CA GLN A 45 17.11 0.34 -4.62
C GLN A 45 17.97 -0.45 -3.64
N GLN A 46 17.91 -0.07 -2.36
CA GLN A 46 18.56 -0.77 -1.27
C GLN A 46 17.65 -0.77 -0.05
N GLN A 47 17.54 -1.92 0.60
CA GLN A 47 16.82 -2.07 1.88
C GLN A 47 17.68 -2.87 2.84
N ILE A 48 17.70 -2.46 4.10
CA ILE A 48 18.29 -3.21 5.21
C ILE A 48 17.24 -3.27 6.31
N LYS A 49 16.96 -4.49 6.76
CA LYS A 49 16.12 -4.77 7.93
C LYS A 49 16.93 -5.52 8.96
N VAL A 50 16.86 -5.07 10.20
CA VAL A 50 17.52 -5.69 11.34
C VAL A 50 16.44 -6.05 12.35
N ASN A 51 16.30 -7.33 12.64
CA ASN A 51 15.43 -7.88 13.65
C ASN A 51 16.29 -8.27 14.86
N TYR A 52 15.86 -7.87 16.03
CA TYR A 52 16.48 -8.21 17.31
C TYR A 52 15.44 -8.91 18.18
N GLU A 53 15.73 -10.10 18.66
CA GLU A 53 14.85 -10.85 19.56
C GLU A 53 15.60 -11.28 20.82
N ASN A 54 14.94 -11.10 21.95
CA ASN A 54 15.43 -11.55 23.26
C ASN A 54 14.26 -11.87 24.20
N ASN A 55 13.94 -13.15 24.37
CA ASN A 55 12.78 -13.64 25.12
C ASN A 55 11.49 -12.97 24.62
N ASN A 56 10.87 -12.18 25.49
CA ASN A 56 9.61 -11.48 25.23
C ASN A 56 9.79 -10.10 24.55
N PHE A 57 11.02 -9.67 24.30
CA PHE A 57 11.29 -8.38 23.65
C PHE A 57 11.78 -8.58 22.24
N SER A 58 11.22 -7.83 21.30
CA SER A 58 11.75 -7.72 19.95
C SER A 58 11.88 -6.25 19.54
N SER A 59 12.75 -5.99 18.58
CA SER A 59 12.91 -4.67 17.98
C SER A 59 13.23 -4.81 16.50
N VAL A 60 12.66 -3.93 15.70
CA VAL A 60 12.85 -3.89 14.26
C VAL A 60 13.39 -2.54 13.85
N PHE A 61 14.37 -2.55 12.95
CA PHE A 61 14.88 -1.38 12.25
C PHE A 61 14.88 -1.67 10.76
N GLU A 62 14.21 -0.85 9.95
CA GLU A 62 14.20 -0.97 8.50
C GLU A 62 14.49 0.36 7.82
N LEU A 63 15.52 0.37 6.99
CA LEU A 63 15.95 1.52 6.20
C LEU A 63 15.86 1.19 4.70
N TYR A 64 15.28 2.08 3.92
CA TYR A 64 15.17 1.99 2.47
C TYR A 64 15.82 3.21 1.81
N ALA A 65 16.59 2.98 0.77
CA ALA A 65 17.24 4.00 -0.04
C ALA A 65 16.94 3.77 -1.53
N GLN A 66 16.74 4.84 -2.26
CA GLN A 66 16.50 4.80 -3.69
C GLN A 66 17.27 5.92 -4.39
N GLU A 67 17.88 5.59 -5.52
CA GLU A 67 18.45 6.53 -6.48
C GLU A 67 17.78 6.37 -7.84
N ASP A 68 17.27 7.45 -8.40
CA ASP A 68 16.48 7.42 -9.64
C ASP A 68 17.09 8.33 -10.71
N LYS A 69 17.30 7.77 -11.92
CA LYS A 69 17.88 8.48 -13.06
C LYS A 69 17.13 9.74 -13.43
N SER A 70 15.82 9.79 -13.23
CA SER A 70 15.00 10.96 -13.59
C SER A 70 15.37 12.23 -12.81
N ASP A 71 15.89 12.08 -11.57
CA ASP A 71 16.31 13.20 -10.75
C ASP A 71 17.66 13.78 -11.18
N PHE A 72 18.51 12.97 -11.84
CA PHE A 72 19.81 13.41 -12.35
C PHE A 72 19.78 13.87 -13.79
N SER A 73 18.84 13.37 -14.59
CA SER A 73 18.77 13.64 -16.04
C SER A 73 17.87 14.81 -16.41
N SER A 74 17.00 15.25 -15.49
CA SER A 74 16.10 16.38 -15.70
C SER A 74 16.59 17.64 -14.97
N GLN A 75 16.21 18.81 -15.47
CA GLN A 75 16.44 20.08 -14.75
C GLN A 75 15.52 20.26 -13.53
N LYS A 76 14.63 19.29 -13.29
CA LYS A 76 13.65 19.28 -12.20
C LYS A 76 13.84 18.02 -11.38
N ASP A 77 13.97 18.18 -10.09
CA ASP A 77 13.93 17.12 -9.11
C ASP A 77 12.53 16.50 -9.09
N ASN A 78 12.41 15.20 -9.40
CA ASN A 78 11.16 14.45 -9.38
C ASN A 78 10.87 13.87 -7.99
N ASN A 79 11.74 14.13 -7.00
CA ASN A 79 11.63 13.66 -5.63
C ASN A 79 11.63 12.13 -5.51
N ARG A 80 12.35 11.45 -6.42
CA ARG A 80 12.42 9.99 -6.49
C ARG A 80 13.73 9.42 -5.94
N THR A 81 14.73 10.27 -5.67
CA THR A 81 15.96 9.91 -4.97
C THR A 81 15.82 10.26 -3.49
N PHE A 82 15.81 9.26 -2.63
CA PHE A 82 15.56 9.48 -1.20
C PHE A 82 16.12 8.36 -0.32
N LEU A 83 16.28 8.69 0.98
CA LEU A 83 16.50 7.77 2.08
C LEU A 83 15.31 7.83 3.02
N ARG A 84 14.76 6.67 3.40
CA ARG A 84 13.55 6.58 4.20
C ARG A 84 13.72 5.53 5.31
N LEU A 85 13.45 5.94 6.55
CA LEU A 85 13.22 5.03 7.65
C LEU A 85 11.80 4.47 7.53
N ASN A 86 11.67 3.20 7.21
CA ASN A 86 10.38 2.54 7.07
C ASN A 86 9.84 2.15 8.45
N GLU A 87 10.61 1.37 9.20
CA GLU A 87 10.22 0.88 10.50
C GLU A 87 11.31 1.13 11.54
N LEU A 88 10.91 1.45 12.75
CA LEU A 88 11.75 1.52 13.94
C LEU A 88 10.85 1.36 15.16
N TYR A 89 10.74 0.17 15.68
CA TYR A 89 9.90 -0.07 16.85
C TYR A 89 10.49 -1.13 17.76
N THR A 90 9.97 -1.16 18.98
CA THR A 90 10.20 -2.22 19.94
C THR A 90 8.87 -2.72 20.47
N GLN A 91 8.79 -4.00 20.77
CA GLN A 91 7.61 -4.62 21.35
C GLN A 91 7.98 -5.55 22.50
N TYR A 92 7.06 -5.67 23.42
CA TYR A 92 7.03 -6.70 24.43
C TYR A 92 5.79 -7.58 24.22
N GLU A 93 5.99 -8.88 24.14
CA GLU A 93 4.94 -9.85 23.89
C GLU A 93 5.02 -11.01 24.89
N ASN A 94 3.88 -11.49 25.36
CA ASN A 94 3.73 -12.71 26.12
C ASN A 94 2.49 -13.46 25.64
N GLU A 95 2.10 -14.52 26.34
CA GLU A 95 0.95 -15.37 25.98
C GLU A 95 -0.40 -14.62 25.96
N ASP A 96 -0.55 -13.55 26.73
CA ASP A 96 -1.80 -12.83 26.94
C ASP A 96 -1.89 -11.54 26.13
N PHE A 97 -0.77 -10.83 25.91
CA PHE A 97 -0.79 -9.50 25.30
C PHE A 97 0.54 -9.09 24.65
N GLU A 98 0.44 -8.11 23.76
CA GLU A 98 1.55 -7.36 23.15
C GLU A 98 1.42 -5.87 23.46
N ILE A 99 2.55 -5.22 23.69
CA ILE A 99 2.69 -3.75 23.69
C ILE A 99 3.79 -3.37 22.72
N SER A 100 3.48 -2.49 21.78
CA SER A 100 4.44 -1.99 20.79
C SER A 100 4.53 -0.47 20.83
N LEU A 101 5.74 0.05 20.61
CA LEU A 101 6.03 1.49 20.54
C LEU A 101 7.04 1.77 19.44
N GLY A 102 6.70 2.67 18.54
CA GLY A 102 7.62 3.12 17.50
C GLY A 102 6.96 3.45 16.19
N LYS A 103 7.72 3.25 15.12
CA LYS A 103 7.28 3.48 13.75
C LYS A 103 7.05 2.13 13.08
N THR A 104 5.79 1.81 12.74
CA THR A 104 5.40 0.51 12.18
C THR A 104 4.63 0.65 10.88
N ILE A 105 4.74 -0.37 10.03
CA ILE A 105 3.87 -0.58 8.89
C ILE A 105 2.84 -1.66 9.28
N LYS A 106 1.56 -1.36 9.06
CA LYS A 106 0.46 -2.31 9.25
C LYS A 106 -0.21 -2.58 7.90
N PHE A 107 -0.77 -3.76 7.76
CA PHE A 107 -1.54 -4.14 6.58
C PHE A 107 -2.92 -4.62 7.02
N TRP A 108 -3.95 -4.07 6.40
CA TRP A 108 -5.34 -4.50 6.55
C TRP A 108 -5.93 -4.74 5.17
N GLY A 109 -6.57 -5.88 5.00
CA GLY A 109 -7.23 -6.18 3.75
C GLY A 109 -7.25 -7.66 3.40
N ALA A 110 -8.00 -7.99 2.35
CA ALA A 110 -8.22 -9.35 1.87
C ALA A 110 -8.19 -9.45 0.33
N LEU A 111 -8.27 -8.33 -0.38
CA LEU A 111 -8.39 -8.26 -1.83
C LEU A 111 -7.03 -8.27 -2.53
N GLU A 112 -7.03 -8.52 -3.84
CA GLU A 112 -5.82 -8.65 -4.65
C GLU A 112 -5.37 -7.32 -5.26
N VAL A 113 -6.31 -6.56 -5.82
CA VAL A 113 -5.98 -5.36 -6.61
C VAL A 113 -5.85 -4.13 -5.72
N GLU A 114 -6.84 -3.88 -4.87
CA GLU A 114 -6.86 -2.74 -3.95
C GLU A 114 -7.49 -3.16 -2.62
N ASN A 115 -6.81 -2.85 -1.51
CA ASN A 115 -7.33 -3.08 -0.17
C ASN A 115 -7.91 -1.78 0.37
N ILE A 116 -9.22 -1.60 0.24
CA ILE A 116 -9.92 -0.35 0.52
C ILE A 116 -9.90 0.05 2.00
N VAL A 117 -9.66 -0.90 2.90
CA VAL A 117 -9.57 -0.67 4.36
C VAL A 117 -8.13 -0.41 4.84
N ASP A 118 -7.14 -0.47 3.94
CA ASP A 118 -5.72 -0.35 4.28
C ASP A 118 -5.26 1.10 4.45
N GLY A 119 -5.82 1.78 5.43
CA GLY A 119 -5.67 3.22 5.63
C GLY A 119 -4.81 3.64 6.83
N PHE A 120 -4.13 2.74 7.54
CA PHE A 120 -3.33 3.12 8.72
C PHE A 120 -2.08 3.92 8.36
N ASN A 121 -1.35 3.48 7.33
CA ASN A 121 -0.06 4.03 6.95
C ASN A 121 -0.19 5.15 5.92
N ILE A 122 0.85 5.98 5.88
CA ILE A 122 1.04 7.00 4.85
C ILE A 122 1.47 6.31 3.57
N GLN A 123 0.94 6.77 2.45
CA GLN A 123 1.27 6.23 1.13
C GLN A 123 2.45 6.98 0.49
N ASP A 124 3.32 6.24 -0.17
CA ASP A 124 4.40 6.75 -1.01
C ASP A 124 4.13 6.47 -2.48
N ASN A 125 3.51 7.42 -3.15
CA ASN A 125 3.10 7.35 -4.56
C ASN A 125 4.16 7.96 -5.50
N ARG A 126 5.44 7.98 -5.10
CA ARG A 126 6.52 8.54 -5.92
C ARG A 126 7.00 7.58 -7.01
N ASN A 127 6.90 6.29 -6.78
CA ASN A 127 7.44 5.26 -7.67
C ASN A 127 6.47 4.87 -8.76
N ASP A 128 5.26 4.56 -8.37
CA ASP A 128 4.24 4.00 -9.24
C ASP A 128 2.86 4.48 -8.77
N GLY A 129 1.96 4.75 -9.69
CA GLY A 129 0.56 5.05 -9.37
C GLY A 129 -0.30 3.79 -9.20
N PHE A 130 0.26 2.59 -9.43
CA PHE A 130 -0.47 1.31 -9.41
C PHE A 130 -0.05 0.39 -8.27
N THR A 131 1.03 0.70 -7.58
CA THR A 131 1.51 -0.05 -6.41
C THR A 131 1.60 0.88 -5.22
N THR A 132 1.07 0.45 -4.10
CA THR A 132 1.09 1.24 -2.87
C THR A 132 2.32 0.89 -2.05
N ASP A 133 3.30 1.79 -2.04
CA ASP A 133 4.39 1.76 -1.07
C ASP A 133 3.91 2.43 0.22
N LYS A 134 4.17 1.80 1.37
CA LYS A 134 3.80 2.34 2.68
C LYS A 134 4.99 2.96 3.40
N ILE A 135 4.71 4.01 4.17
CA ILE A 135 5.65 4.60 5.11
C ILE A 135 5.13 4.33 6.51
N GLY A 136 5.96 3.76 7.38
CA GLY A 136 5.58 3.50 8.77
C GLY A 136 5.04 4.74 9.48
N ALA A 137 4.08 4.55 10.37
CA ALA A 137 3.49 5.58 11.20
C ALA A 137 3.94 5.43 12.66
N TYR A 138 4.26 6.54 13.34
CA TYR A 138 4.59 6.51 14.76
C TYR A 138 3.34 6.25 15.59
N ASN A 139 3.38 5.18 16.38
CA ASN A 139 2.25 4.73 17.16
C ASN A 139 2.67 4.06 18.46
N ILE A 140 1.69 3.88 19.33
CA ILE A 140 1.71 3.00 20.48
C ILE A 140 0.54 2.06 20.31
N SER A 141 0.76 0.76 20.46
CA SER A 141 -0.31 -0.23 20.40
C SER A 141 -0.29 -1.15 21.62
N TYR A 142 -1.47 -1.60 21.96
CA TYR A 142 -1.73 -2.67 22.90
C TYR A 142 -2.66 -3.68 22.24
N SER A 143 -2.28 -4.95 22.22
CA SER A 143 -3.09 -6.07 21.77
C SER A 143 -3.31 -7.04 22.91
N HIS A 144 -4.52 -7.56 23.04
CA HIS A 144 -4.88 -8.63 23.96
C HIS A 144 -5.33 -9.86 23.18
N TYR A 145 -4.74 -11.00 23.48
CA TYR A 145 -4.99 -12.26 22.81
C TYR A 145 -6.09 -13.04 23.55
N PHE A 146 -7.03 -13.55 22.77
CA PHE A 146 -7.99 -14.56 23.19
C PHE A 146 -7.64 -15.86 22.45
N GLU A 147 -8.37 -16.95 22.72
CA GLU A 147 -8.07 -18.27 22.12
C GLU A 147 -8.02 -18.22 20.59
N ASP A 148 -9.03 -17.59 19.93
CA ASP A 148 -9.14 -17.52 18.46
C ASP A 148 -9.30 -16.07 17.94
N SER A 149 -8.98 -15.08 18.76
CA SER A 149 -9.17 -13.68 18.38
C SER A 149 -8.25 -12.73 19.14
N GLU A 150 -8.15 -11.51 18.64
CA GLU A 150 -7.31 -10.43 19.18
C GLU A 150 -8.10 -9.12 19.22
N LEU A 151 -7.95 -8.37 20.30
CA LEU A 151 -8.43 -7.00 20.44
C LEU A 151 -7.23 -6.06 20.55
N SER A 152 -7.11 -5.11 19.60
CA SER A 152 -6.01 -4.14 19.66
C SER A 152 -6.54 -2.70 19.79
N ILE A 153 -5.79 -1.88 20.51
CA ILE A 153 -5.97 -0.44 20.60
C ILE A 153 -4.68 0.22 20.15
N ILE A 154 -4.78 1.07 19.11
CA ILE A 154 -3.62 1.71 18.48
C ILE A 154 -3.80 3.22 18.51
N ALA A 155 -2.80 3.95 18.97
CA ALA A 155 -2.73 5.40 18.91
C ALA A 155 -1.63 5.84 17.94
N LYS A 156 -2.00 6.29 16.73
CA LYS A 156 -1.09 6.96 15.79
C LYS A 156 -0.86 8.39 16.28
N LEU A 157 0.40 8.75 16.58
CA LEU A 157 0.74 9.91 17.39
C LEU A 157 0.63 11.25 16.64
N TYR A 158 0.86 11.27 15.35
CA TYR A 158 0.70 12.46 14.51
C TYR A 158 0.49 12.10 13.04
N GLU A 159 -0.02 13.06 12.28
CA GLU A 159 -0.35 12.90 10.87
C GLU A 159 0.71 13.50 9.96
N GLN A 160 0.96 12.85 8.84
CA GLN A 160 1.95 13.25 7.82
C GLN A 160 1.33 13.27 6.43
N ASN A 161 1.98 13.99 5.52
CA ASN A 161 1.57 14.02 4.11
C ASN A 161 1.96 12.73 3.38
N ASN A 162 1.07 12.27 2.50
CA ASN A 162 1.42 11.28 1.49
C ASN A 162 2.54 11.82 0.61
N LYS A 163 3.46 10.95 0.18
CA LYS A 163 4.54 11.34 -0.72
C LYS A 163 4.07 11.19 -2.16
N VAL A 164 4.28 12.22 -2.95
CA VAL A 164 3.93 12.23 -4.37
C VAL A 164 5.12 12.66 -5.21
N ALA A 165 5.21 12.12 -6.41
CA ALA A 165 6.21 12.54 -7.37
C ALA A 165 5.94 13.99 -7.82
N ASN A 166 6.98 14.67 -8.28
CA ASN A 166 6.84 16.02 -8.85
C ASN A 166 5.80 15.99 -9.98
N PRO A 167 4.97 17.05 -10.14
CA PRO A 167 3.96 17.14 -11.20
C PRO A 167 4.47 16.86 -12.61
N SER A 168 5.77 17.02 -12.87
CA SER A 168 6.40 16.72 -14.16
C SER A 168 6.65 15.22 -14.40
N TYR A 169 6.56 14.37 -13.39
CA TYR A 169 6.78 12.93 -13.51
C TYR A 169 5.57 12.21 -14.11
N VAL A 170 5.83 11.12 -14.84
CA VAL A 170 4.81 10.42 -15.63
C VAL A 170 3.63 9.89 -14.81
N TYR A 171 3.89 9.42 -13.59
CA TYR A 171 2.86 8.90 -12.68
C TYR A 171 2.24 9.96 -11.77
N SER A 172 2.62 11.23 -11.89
CA SER A 172 1.98 12.27 -11.09
C SER A 172 0.59 12.58 -11.64
N ILE A 173 -0.41 12.47 -10.78
CA ILE A 173 -1.78 12.93 -11.07
C ILE A 173 -1.88 14.46 -11.10
N LEU A 174 -0.86 15.15 -10.63
CA LEU A 174 -0.84 16.60 -10.53
C LEU A 174 -0.52 17.26 -11.89
N ASN A 175 -1.08 18.42 -12.13
CA ASN A 175 -0.83 19.17 -13.37
C ASN A 175 0.63 19.63 -13.44
N GLN A 176 1.33 19.28 -14.52
CA GLN A 176 2.75 19.58 -14.74
C GLN A 176 3.12 21.07 -14.78
N ASN A 177 2.16 21.96 -14.93
CA ASN A 177 2.39 23.42 -14.97
C ASN A 177 2.33 24.06 -13.58
N LEU A 178 1.97 23.29 -12.55
CA LEU A 178 1.89 23.72 -11.18
C LEU A 178 3.02 23.10 -10.36
N SER A 179 3.38 23.72 -9.26
CA SER A 179 4.32 23.14 -8.30
C SER A 179 3.56 22.44 -7.16
N TYR A 180 4.27 21.58 -6.43
CA TYR A 180 3.73 20.91 -5.25
C TYR A 180 4.34 21.51 -3.98
N ASN A 181 3.49 21.86 -3.02
CA ASN A 181 3.93 22.28 -1.70
C ASN A 181 3.94 21.04 -0.80
N ASN A 182 5.10 20.70 -0.26
CA ASN A 182 5.28 19.50 0.57
C ASN A 182 4.69 19.64 1.99
N SER A 183 3.90 20.70 2.26
CA SER A 183 3.18 20.88 3.53
C SER A 183 1.86 20.13 3.52
N LEU A 184 1.46 19.65 4.71
CA LEU A 184 0.13 19.12 4.97
C LEU A 184 -0.64 20.15 5.80
N GLU A 185 -1.83 20.51 5.34
CA GLU A 185 -2.74 21.41 6.05
C GLU A 185 -3.94 20.62 6.61
N SER A 186 -4.51 21.12 7.69
CA SER A 186 -5.73 20.57 8.30
C SER A 186 -6.41 21.62 9.16
N GLU A 187 -7.72 21.52 9.33
CA GLU A 187 -8.49 22.33 10.29
C GLU A 187 -8.19 21.98 11.77
N SER A 188 -7.47 20.89 12.01
CA SER A 188 -7.09 20.42 13.34
C SER A 188 -5.57 20.27 13.45
N SER A 189 -5.06 20.16 14.70
CA SER A 189 -3.62 19.94 14.93
C SER A 189 -3.18 18.60 14.38
N LEU A 190 -2.15 18.58 13.54
CA LEU A 190 -1.56 17.34 13.01
C LEU A 190 -0.93 16.44 14.10
N TYR A 191 -0.74 16.96 15.32
CA TYR A 191 -0.33 16.23 16.51
C TYR A 191 -1.49 15.65 17.32
N ARG A 192 -2.74 15.80 16.84
CA ARG A 192 -3.87 15.08 17.40
C ARG A 192 -3.70 13.59 17.08
N PRO A 193 -3.66 12.70 18.09
CA PRO A 193 -3.59 11.27 17.81
C PRO A 193 -4.82 10.77 17.07
N SER A 194 -4.60 9.84 16.14
CA SER A 194 -5.66 9.01 15.58
C SER A 194 -5.74 7.71 16.36
N LEU A 195 -6.94 7.34 16.79
CA LEU A 195 -7.20 6.14 17.59
C LEU A 195 -7.88 5.08 16.73
N TYR A 196 -7.35 3.86 16.81
CA TYR A 196 -7.93 2.68 16.16
C TYR A 196 -8.25 1.65 17.23
N VAL A 197 -9.39 0.99 17.08
CA VAL A 197 -9.75 -0.22 17.83
C VAL A 197 -10.00 -1.30 16.80
N THR A 198 -9.27 -2.40 16.88
CA THR A 198 -9.41 -3.52 15.96
C THR A 198 -9.77 -4.78 16.73
N TYR A 199 -10.68 -5.58 16.17
CA TYR A 199 -11.01 -6.90 16.67
C TYR A 199 -11.00 -7.86 15.49
N ASN A 200 -10.11 -8.83 15.52
CA ASN A 200 -9.91 -9.81 14.46
C ASN A 200 -9.79 -11.23 15.04
N GLY A 201 -10.11 -12.20 14.24
CA GLY A 201 -10.02 -13.61 14.63
C GLY A 201 -10.40 -14.55 13.50
N THR A 202 -10.37 -15.83 13.82
CA THR A 202 -10.72 -16.91 12.88
C THR A 202 -11.80 -17.78 13.49
N ALA A 203 -12.86 -18.03 12.73
CA ALA A 203 -13.91 -18.98 13.08
C ALA A 203 -13.83 -20.20 12.17
N TYR A 204 -13.89 -21.39 12.77
CA TYR A 204 -13.76 -22.65 12.06
C TYR A 204 -15.09 -23.41 12.05
N GLY A 205 -15.36 -24.11 10.94
CA GLY A 205 -16.43 -25.11 10.83
C GLY A 205 -15.90 -26.34 10.10
N ASP A 206 -16.74 -27.37 9.95
CA ASP A 206 -16.32 -28.68 9.40
C ASP A 206 -15.71 -28.54 7.99
N ASN A 207 -16.16 -27.58 7.17
CA ASN A 207 -15.74 -27.42 5.79
C ASN A 207 -15.35 -25.98 5.45
N TYR A 208 -15.19 -25.08 6.43
CA TYR A 208 -14.83 -23.68 6.17
C TYR A 208 -13.94 -23.10 7.26
N SER A 209 -13.20 -22.09 6.89
CA SER A 209 -12.51 -21.17 7.79
C SER A 209 -12.91 -19.75 7.42
N LEU A 210 -13.28 -18.93 8.40
CA LEU A 210 -13.62 -17.51 8.23
C LEU A 210 -12.64 -16.67 9.04
N ASP A 211 -11.75 -15.95 8.37
CA ASP A 211 -10.98 -14.88 8.97
C ASP A 211 -11.81 -13.59 8.90
N TYR A 212 -11.94 -12.90 10.03
CA TYR A 212 -12.74 -11.68 10.11
C TYR A 212 -11.98 -10.57 10.86
N ALA A 213 -12.24 -9.33 10.50
CA ALA A 213 -11.73 -8.16 11.21
C ALA A 213 -12.74 -7.02 11.19
N PHE A 214 -12.86 -6.35 12.32
CA PHE A 214 -13.62 -5.11 12.50
C PHE A 214 -12.69 -4.03 13.01
N ILE A 215 -12.74 -2.84 12.41
CA ILE A 215 -11.89 -1.72 12.76
C ILE A 215 -12.75 -0.48 12.95
N TYR A 216 -12.54 0.22 14.05
CA TYR A 216 -13.04 1.57 14.27
C TYR A 216 -11.88 2.55 14.30
N GLU A 217 -12.00 3.63 13.57
CA GLU A 217 -11.05 4.75 13.54
C GLU A 217 -11.71 6.05 14.00
N ASN A 218 -11.05 6.78 14.88
CA ASN A 218 -11.32 8.19 15.16
C ASN A 218 -10.05 8.99 14.96
N GLY A 219 -9.87 9.57 13.78
CA GLY A 219 -8.59 10.15 13.43
C GLY A 219 -8.58 10.90 12.11
N TYR A 220 -7.39 10.96 11.53
CA TYR A 220 -7.18 11.50 10.20
C TYR A 220 -7.37 10.40 9.15
N ASP A 221 -8.25 10.66 8.18
CA ASP A 221 -8.39 9.78 7.01
C ASP A 221 -7.05 9.58 6.30
N SER A 222 -6.84 8.38 5.72
CA SER A 222 -5.71 8.10 4.83
C SER A 222 -5.83 8.80 3.48
N GLN A 223 -7.06 9.04 3.03
CA GLN A 223 -7.31 9.83 1.82
C GLN A 223 -6.91 11.30 2.04
N ARG A 224 -6.53 11.96 0.95
CA ARG A 224 -6.15 13.37 0.93
C ARG A 224 -6.82 14.06 -0.24
N TYR A 225 -7.12 15.33 -0.07
CA TYR A 225 -7.48 16.17 -1.21
C TYR A 225 -6.47 17.28 -1.42
N PHE A 226 -6.50 17.89 -2.60
CA PHE A 226 -5.57 18.94 -2.98
C PHE A 226 -6.31 20.23 -3.30
N THR A 227 -5.79 21.34 -2.80
CA THR A 227 -6.20 22.66 -3.26
C THR A 227 -5.06 23.31 -4.04
N VAL A 228 -5.41 24.27 -4.92
CA VAL A 228 -4.45 25.04 -5.70
C VAL A 228 -4.51 26.50 -5.28
N SER A 229 -3.38 27.02 -4.81
CA SER A 229 -3.21 28.45 -4.49
C SER A 229 -1.85 28.91 -4.97
N ASN A 230 -1.78 30.11 -5.59
CA ASN A 230 -0.54 30.70 -6.10
C ASN A 230 0.28 29.73 -6.99
N ASN A 231 -0.37 29.01 -7.87
CA ASN A 231 0.22 27.98 -8.74
C ASN A 231 0.91 26.83 -7.99
N LYS A 232 0.45 26.50 -6.78
CA LYS A 232 0.96 25.40 -5.96
C LYS A 232 -0.17 24.52 -5.47
N TYR A 233 0.04 23.21 -5.54
CA TYR A 233 -0.79 22.25 -4.85
C TYR A 233 -0.42 22.18 -3.37
N THR A 234 -1.44 22.15 -2.52
CA THR A 234 -1.32 21.88 -1.07
C THR A 234 -2.20 20.70 -0.74
N GLN A 235 -1.66 19.75 0.01
CA GLN A 235 -2.37 18.55 0.47
C GLN A 235 -3.10 18.85 1.78
N HIS A 236 -4.31 18.34 1.91
CA HIS A 236 -5.16 18.51 3.10
C HIS A 236 -5.51 17.17 3.73
N ALA A 237 -5.40 17.12 5.06
CA ALA A 237 -5.87 16.03 5.90
C ALA A 237 -7.13 16.47 6.66
N TYR A 238 -8.10 15.56 6.79
CA TYR A 238 -9.37 15.81 7.47
C TYR A 238 -9.67 14.72 8.48
N LEU A 239 -10.53 15.04 9.46
CA LEU A 239 -10.88 14.13 10.53
C LEU A 239 -12.13 13.32 10.20
N VAL A 240 -12.11 12.06 10.61
CA VAL A 240 -13.13 11.08 10.31
C VAL A 240 -13.41 10.18 11.52
N ASN A 241 -14.66 9.68 11.60
CA ASN A 241 -14.97 8.44 12.26
C ASN A 241 -15.20 7.39 11.18
N LYS A 242 -14.43 6.32 11.19
CA LYS A 242 -14.52 5.30 10.15
C LYS A 242 -14.81 3.93 10.77
N PHE A 243 -15.74 3.20 10.17
CA PHE A 243 -16.03 1.81 10.49
C PHE A 243 -15.60 0.97 9.30
N MET A 244 -14.77 -0.02 9.54
CA MET A 244 -14.17 -0.85 8.50
C MET A 244 -14.26 -2.32 8.87
N THR A 245 -14.35 -3.18 7.86
CA THR A 245 -14.25 -4.63 8.02
C THR A 245 -13.58 -5.25 6.82
N TYR A 246 -12.79 -6.30 7.05
CA TYR A 246 -12.31 -7.18 5.99
C TYR A 246 -12.46 -8.64 6.43
N ASN A 247 -12.84 -9.49 5.49
CA ASN A 247 -13.17 -10.88 5.78
C ASN A 247 -12.76 -11.79 4.64
N THR A 248 -12.25 -12.97 4.97
CA THR A 248 -11.93 -14.02 4.01
C THR A 248 -12.58 -15.31 4.46
N LEU A 249 -13.52 -15.82 3.67
CA LEU A 249 -14.12 -17.14 3.87
C LEU A 249 -13.48 -18.13 2.90
N VAL A 250 -12.80 -19.12 3.45
CA VAL A 250 -12.29 -20.26 2.69
C VAL A 250 -13.35 -21.38 2.75
N TYR A 251 -13.83 -21.81 1.60
CA TYR A 251 -14.75 -22.93 1.46
C TYR A 251 -14.30 -23.83 0.31
N ASN A 252 -13.81 -25.01 0.62
CA ASN A 252 -13.11 -25.91 -0.32
C ASN A 252 -11.96 -25.17 -1.04
N SER A 253 -11.96 -25.20 -2.37
CA SER A 253 -10.95 -24.52 -3.23
C SER A 253 -11.31 -23.07 -3.57
N THR A 254 -12.24 -22.46 -2.84
CA THR A 254 -12.74 -21.11 -3.14
C THR A 254 -12.58 -20.19 -1.94
N LEU A 255 -12.04 -18.99 -2.20
CA LEU A 255 -11.98 -17.90 -1.25
C LEU A 255 -13.03 -16.86 -1.64
N TYR A 256 -13.83 -16.45 -0.67
CA TYR A 256 -14.76 -15.33 -0.77
C TYR A 256 -14.23 -14.20 0.09
N LYS A 257 -14.08 -13.02 -0.47
CA LYS A 257 -13.46 -11.86 0.16
C LYS A 257 -14.45 -10.71 0.24
N LEU A 258 -14.46 -9.99 1.35
CA LEU A 258 -15.30 -8.81 1.56
C LEU A 258 -14.49 -7.75 2.29
N GLU A 259 -14.47 -6.55 1.75
CA GLU A 259 -14.06 -5.36 2.46
C GLU A 259 -15.17 -4.32 2.41
N ALA A 260 -15.38 -3.60 3.50
CA ALA A 260 -16.32 -2.51 3.53
C ALA A 260 -15.87 -1.43 4.52
N LEU A 261 -16.10 -0.18 4.18
CA LEU A 261 -15.92 0.94 5.08
C LEU A 261 -17.04 1.98 4.92
N TYR A 262 -17.32 2.66 6.02
CA TYR A 262 -18.12 3.86 6.06
C TYR A 262 -17.34 4.96 6.80
N ALA A 263 -17.25 6.13 6.20
CA ALA A 263 -16.55 7.29 6.72
C ALA A 263 -17.50 8.46 7.00
N ASP A 264 -17.60 8.84 8.26
CA ASP A 264 -18.33 10.02 8.75
C ASP A 264 -17.34 11.17 8.98
N ILE A 265 -17.43 12.23 8.19
CA ILE A 265 -16.52 13.37 8.22
C ILE A 265 -16.88 14.30 9.38
N THR A 266 -16.01 14.35 10.37
CA THR A 266 -16.30 15.12 11.60
C THR A 266 -16.01 16.61 11.47
N LYS A 267 -15.07 16.98 10.63
CA LYS A 267 -14.65 18.36 10.34
C LYS A 267 -14.08 18.42 8.93
N ASP A 268 -14.47 19.28 8.18
CA ASP A 268 -14.10 19.74 6.86
C ASP A 268 -15.32 19.80 5.93
N LYS A 269 -15.68 21.00 5.54
CA LYS A 269 -16.86 21.23 4.69
C LYS A 269 -16.62 20.90 3.21
N ASN A 270 -15.35 20.64 2.83
CA ASN A 270 -14.98 20.36 1.45
C ASN A 270 -15.08 18.88 1.11
N ILE A 271 -15.25 18.03 2.13
CA ILE A 271 -15.29 16.56 1.99
C ILE A 271 -16.68 16.09 2.40
N SER A 272 -17.21 15.10 1.69
CA SER A 272 -18.47 14.41 2.03
C SER A 272 -18.18 13.11 2.75
N ASP A 273 -19.13 12.67 3.56
CA ASP A 273 -19.21 11.29 4.03
C ASP A 273 -19.23 10.35 2.83
N TYR A 274 -18.66 9.17 2.99
CA TYR A 274 -18.58 8.22 1.89
C TYR A 274 -18.64 6.77 2.37
N ILE A 275 -18.95 5.90 1.42
CA ILE A 275 -18.93 4.45 1.58
C ILE A 275 -18.05 3.83 0.51
N HIS A 276 -17.30 2.79 0.86
CA HIS A 276 -16.56 1.97 -0.07
C HIS A 276 -16.78 0.49 0.28
N VAL A 277 -17.16 -0.31 -0.71
CA VAL A 277 -17.41 -1.74 -0.54
C VAL A 277 -16.72 -2.48 -1.67
N ALA A 278 -16.05 -3.56 -1.34
CA ALA A 278 -15.43 -4.42 -2.33
C ALA A 278 -15.67 -5.90 -1.99
N VAL A 279 -15.97 -6.69 -3.00
CA VAL A 279 -16.19 -8.12 -2.88
C VAL A 279 -15.29 -8.86 -3.85
N GLY A 280 -14.74 -9.99 -3.44
CA GLY A 280 -13.86 -10.81 -4.26
C GLY A 280 -14.20 -12.29 -4.19
N ILE A 281 -13.89 -13.01 -5.25
CA ILE A 281 -13.89 -14.45 -5.32
C ILE A 281 -12.59 -14.91 -6.01
N GLU A 282 -11.95 -15.91 -5.39
CA GLU A 282 -10.80 -16.59 -5.98
C GLU A 282 -11.09 -18.10 -5.94
N HIS A 283 -10.95 -18.76 -7.08
CA HIS A 283 -11.17 -20.19 -7.19
C HIS A 283 -9.94 -20.86 -7.82
N THR A 284 -9.31 -21.77 -7.09
CA THR A 284 -8.21 -22.58 -7.59
C THR A 284 -8.75 -23.83 -8.24
N LEU A 285 -8.47 -23.99 -9.53
CA LEU A 285 -8.81 -25.20 -10.29
C LEU A 285 -7.94 -26.37 -9.81
N ASP A 286 -8.43 -27.59 -10.00
CA ASP A 286 -7.64 -28.79 -9.72
C ASP A 286 -6.28 -28.69 -10.43
N ALA A 287 -5.24 -29.18 -9.74
CA ALA A 287 -3.88 -29.16 -10.27
C ALA A 287 -3.81 -29.87 -11.63
N LEU A 288 -3.11 -29.24 -12.57
CA LEU A 288 -2.89 -29.81 -13.89
C LEU A 288 -2.00 -31.06 -13.80
N GLU A 289 -1.98 -31.92 -14.82
CA GLU A 289 -1.16 -33.14 -14.87
C GLU A 289 0.34 -32.87 -14.66
N ASN A 290 0.82 -31.67 -15.00
CA ASN A 290 2.19 -31.22 -14.79
C ASN A 290 2.46 -30.62 -13.40
N GLY A 291 1.46 -30.61 -12.51
CA GLY A 291 1.56 -30.04 -11.16
C GLY A 291 1.37 -28.52 -11.06
N HIS A 292 1.12 -27.84 -12.17
CA HIS A 292 0.81 -26.41 -12.17
C HIS A 292 -0.61 -26.15 -11.69
N GLU A 293 -0.88 -24.95 -11.18
CA GLU A 293 -2.20 -24.54 -10.70
C GLU A 293 -2.69 -23.27 -11.42
N ILE A 294 -4.00 -23.17 -11.56
CA ILE A 294 -4.67 -22.00 -12.13
C ILE A 294 -5.66 -21.46 -11.10
N GLY A 295 -5.47 -20.22 -10.68
CA GLY A 295 -6.43 -19.45 -9.89
C GLY A 295 -7.20 -18.48 -10.80
N LEU A 296 -8.52 -18.49 -10.65
CA LEU A 296 -9.42 -17.54 -11.29
C LEU A 296 -9.84 -16.51 -10.25
N LEU A 297 -9.66 -15.22 -10.57
CA LEU A 297 -9.93 -14.11 -9.66
C LEU A 297 -11.00 -13.19 -10.26
N SER A 298 -11.91 -12.72 -9.43
CA SER A 298 -12.84 -11.65 -9.79
C SER A 298 -13.09 -10.79 -8.56
N GLU A 299 -13.01 -9.46 -8.72
CA GLU A 299 -13.30 -8.51 -7.66
C GLU A 299 -14.17 -7.38 -8.22
N TYR A 300 -15.06 -6.86 -7.39
CA TYR A 300 -15.89 -5.72 -7.73
C TYR A 300 -15.82 -4.68 -6.64
N TYR A 301 -15.62 -3.44 -7.04
CA TYR A 301 -15.44 -2.27 -6.18
C TYR A 301 -16.58 -1.30 -6.38
N TYR A 302 -17.09 -0.74 -5.30
CA TYR A 302 -18.13 0.29 -5.30
C TYR A 302 -17.80 1.38 -4.29
N TYR A 303 -17.61 2.60 -4.77
CA TYR A 303 -17.40 3.80 -3.94
C TYR A 303 -18.49 4.83 -4.25
N ASP A 304 -19.00 5.49 -3.21
CA ASP A 304 -19.98 6.56 -3.38
C ASP A 304 -19.82 7.60 -2.28
N THR A 305 -20.08 8.86 -2.62
CA THR A 305 -20.17 9.99 -1.70
C THR A 305 -21.60 10.44 -1.54
N PHE A 306 -21.96 10.95 -0.35
CA PHE A 306 -23.34 11.38 -0.08
C PHE A 306 -23.66 12.80 -0.55
N GLN A 307 -22.70 13.50 -1.13
CA GLN A 307 -22.85 14.86 -1.69
C GLN A 307 -21.96 15.09 -2.89
N ASP A 308 -22.56 15.53 -3.98
CA ASP A 308 -21.84 15.95 -5.18
C ASP A 308 -21.02 17.23 -4.96
N ASN A 309 -20.06 17.47 -5.84
CA ASN A 309 -19.20 18.67 -5.87
C ASN A 309 -18.30 18.84 -4.64
N LYS A 310 -17.89 17.75 -4.02
CA LYS A 310 -16.87 17.71 -2.97
C LYS A 310 -15.52 17.26 -3.55
N PHE A 311 -14.41 17.48 -2.81
CA PHE A 311 -13.07 17.07 -3.27
C PHE A 311 -12.86 15.57 -3.32
N ASN A 312 -13.69 14.78 -2.63
CA ASN A 312 -13.73 13.32 -2.70
C ASN A 312 -14.89 12.78 -3.53
N ASP A 313 -15.50 13.62 -4.36
CA ASP A 313 -16.50 13.18 -5.33
C ASP A 313 -15.89 12.18 -6.33
N LEU A 314 -16.71 11.31 -6.90
CA LEU A 314 -16.36 10.17 -7.77
C LEU A 314 -15.38 10.50 -8.88
N SER A 315 -15.40 11.72 -9.39
CA SER A 315 -14.53 12.13 -10.48
C SER A 315 -13.06 12.34 -10.10
N LEU A 316 -12.74 12.50 -8.81
CA LEU A 316 -11.38 12.87 -8.37
C LEU A 316 -10.88 12.13 -7.10
N GLY A 317 -11.79 11.55 -6.32
CA GLY A 317 -11.46 11.06 -4.98
C GLY A 317 -10.93 9.63 -4.96
N GLU A 318 -11.42 8.79 -5.83
CA GLU A 318 -11.15 7.35 -5.83
C GLU A 318 -10.94 6.83 -7.25
N ILE A 319 -10.04 5.87 -7.39
CA ILE A 319 -9.78 5.18 -8.68
C ILE A 319 -10.77 4.02 -8.86
N PHE A 320 -11.06 3.28 -7.80
CA PHE A 320 -11.94 2.12 -7.81
C PHE A 320 -13.35 2.49 -7.33
N GLN A 321 -14.13 3.18 -8.18
CA GLN A 321 -15.46 3.64 -7.82
C GLN A 321 -16.61 2.75 -8.31
N ASN A 322 -16.46 2.07 -9.45
CA ASN A 322 -17.46 1.14 -9.98
C ASN A 322 -16.77 0.17 -10.94
N ASP A 323 -15.80 -0.57 -10.41
CA ASP A 323 -14.81 -1.31 -11.17
C ASP A 323 -14.97 -2.81 -11.00
N LEU A 324 -14.88 -3.54 -12.10
CA LEU A 324 -14.82 -4.99 -12.16
C LEU A 324 -13.40 -5.42 -12.54
N PHE A 325 -12.75 -6.16 -11.64
CA PHE A 325 -11.51 -6.86 -11.94
C PHE A 325 -11.79 -8.32 -12.32
N LEU A 326 -11.14 -8.78 -13.38
CA LEU A 326 -11.08 -10.19 -13.79
C LEU A 326 -9.62 -10.59 -13.98
N GLY A 327 -9.17 -11.62 -13.29
CA GLY A 327 -7.77 -12.04 -13.29
C GLY A 327 -7.55 -13.54 -13.32
N VAL A 328 -6.34 -13.92 -13.70
CA VAL A 328 -5.84 -15.28 -13.70
C VAL A 328 -4.46 -15.31 -13.05
N ARG A 329 -4.26 -16.23 -12.11
CA ARG A 329 -2.97 -16.59 -11.54
C ARG A 329 -2.57 -17.98 -12.06
N TYR A 330 -1.37 -18.08 -12.61
CA TYR A 330 -0.79 -19.36 -13.05
C TYR A 330 0.47 -19.64 -12.25
N SER A 331 0.40 -20.62 -11.36
CA SER A 331 1.51 -21.04 -10.51
C SER A 331 2.19 -22.26 -11.13
N ILE A 332 3.48 -22.13 -11.40
CA ILE A 332 4.27 -23.22 -12.02
C ILE A 332 4.64 -24.28 -10.97
N ASN A 333 4.62 -23.92 -9.68
CA ASN A 333 4.95 -24.80 -8.55
C ASN A 333 6.34 -25.45 -8.67
N ASP A 334 7.29 -24.71 -9.26
CA ASP A 334 8.68 -25.10 -9.36
C ASP A 334 9.45 -24.69 -8.10
N THR A 335 10.74 -25.09 -8.03
CA THR A 335 11.63 -24.74 -6.91
C THR A 335 11.93 -23.23 -6.86
N ASP A 336 11.75 -22.54 -7.98
CA ASP A 336 12.02 -21.12 -8.12
C ASP A 336 10.79 -20.22 -7.83
N SER A 337 9.66 -20.83 -7.38
CA SER A 337 8.40 -20.15 -7.06
C SER A 337 7.88 -19.28 -8.20
N SER A 338 8.01 -19.79 -9.43
CA SER A 338 7.64 -19.04 -10.65
C SER A 338 6.12 -18.92 -10.77
N ASN A 339 5.65 -17.69 -10.98
CA ASN A 339 4.23 -17.41 -11.18
C ASN A 339 3.98 -16.35 -12.25
N ILE A 340 2.80 -16.41 -12.84
CA ILE A 340 2.27 -15.42 -13.78
C ILE A 340 0.93 -14.96 -13.25
N VAL A 341 0.75 -13.64 -13.10
CA VAL A 341 -0.55 -13.05 -12.74
C VAL A 341 -0.91 -12.03 -13.81
N GLY A 342 -2.15 -12.06 -14.25
CA GLY A 342 -2.63 -11.08 -15.22
C GLY A 342 -4.11 -10.83 -15.10
N GLY A 343 -4.55 -9.64 -15.50
CA GLY A 343 -5.95 -9.28 -15.40
C GLY A 343 -6.30 -7.99 -16.12
N VAL A 344 -7.60 -7.72 -16.12
CA VAL A 344 -8.22 -6.51 -16.62
C VAL A 344 -9.09 -5.89 -15.55
N ILE A 345 -9.00 -4.58 -15.40
CA ILE A 345 -9.88 -3.75 -14.58
C ILE A 345 -10.74 -2.94 -15.56
N LEU A 346 -12.05 -3.04 -15.40
CA LEU A 346 -13.06 -2.39 -16.24
C LEU A 346 -13.86 -1.44 -15.34
N ASP A 347 -13.68 -0.13 -15.53
CA ASP A 347 -14.55 0.87 -14.93
C ASP A 347 -15.88 0.90 -15.70
N THR A 348 -16.95 0.53 -15.01
CA THR A 348 -18.29 0.44 -15.63
C THR A 348 -19.03 1.77 -15.69
N GLN A 349 -18.50 2.83 -15.04
CA GLN A 349 -19.10 4.16 -14.98
C GLN A 349 -18.49 5.14 -15.98
N TYR A 350 -17.17 5.08 -16.18
CA TYR A 350 -16.44 6.06 -16.98
C TYR A 350 -15.81 5.49 -18.24
N ASP A 351 -16.05 4.19 -18.55
CA ASP A 351 -15.50 3.50 -19.71
C ASP A 351 -13.96 3.52 -19.74
N GLU A 352 -13.34 3.33 -18.57
CA GLU A 352 -11.89 3.22 -18.44
C GLU A 352 -11.47 1.76 -18.36
N GLU A 353 -10.28 1.45 -18.89
CA GLU A 353 -9.76 0.09 -18.87
C GLU A 353 -8.29 0.07 -18.44
N SER A 354 -7.93 -0.88 -17.61
CA SER A 354 -6.54 -1.12 -17.23
C SER A 354 -6.21 -2.61 -17.35
N TYR A 355 -5.03 -2.90 -17.91
CA TYR A 355 -4.54 -4.26 -18.11
C TYR A 355 -3.20 -4.42 -17.42
N TYR A 356 -2.96 -5.55 -16.79
CA TYR A 356 -1.65 -5.90 -16.30
C TYR A 356 -1.31 -7.37 -16.54
N LEU A 357 -0.01 -7.63 -16.66
CA LEU A 357 0.57 -8.96 -16.72
C LEU A 357 1.91 -8.91 -15.99
N GLU A 358 2.09 -9.82 -15.06
CA GLU A 358 3.27 -9.90 -14.23
C GLU A 358 3.82 -11.32 -14.26
N TYR A 359 5.11 -11.47 -14.44
CA TYR A 359 5.85 -12.71 -14.24
C TYR A 359 6.88 -12.50 -13.15
N GLU A 360 6.92 -13.41 -12.19
CA GLU A 360 7.89 -13.39 -11.09
C GLU A 360 8.53 -14.76 -10.94
N THR A 361 9.83 -14.79 -10.65
CA THR A 361 10.59 -16.01 -10.32
C THR A 361 11.75 -15.69 -9.40
N ARG A 362 12.26 -16.69 -8.66
CA ARG A 362 13.47 -16.62 -7.84
C ARG A 362 14.51 -17.56 -8.39
N ILE A 363 15.72 -17.09 -8.58
CA ILE A 363 16.85 -17.89 -9.05
C ILE A 363 17.77 -18.11 -7.85
N TYR A 364 18.01 -19.38 -7.51
CA TYR A 364 18.82 -19.78 -6.35
C TYR A 364 18.36 -19.13 -5.03
N ASP A 365 17.06 -18.95 -4.83
CA ASP A 365 16.42 -18.33 -3.64
C ASP A 365 16.85 -16.88 -3.32
N LEU A 366 17.92 -16.40 -3.91
CA LEU A 366 18.53 -15.10 -3.61
C LEU A 366 18.22 -14.01 -4.64
N LEU A 367 18.07 -14.40 -5.92
CA LEU A 367 17.85 -13.46 -7.01
C LEU A 367 16.40 -13.49 -7.46
N LYS A 368 15.64 -12.45 -7.13
CA LYS A 368 14.25 -12.28 -7.59
C LYS A 368 14.23 -11.51 -8.90
N VAL A 369 13.52 -12.02 -9.88
CA VAL A 369 13.31 -11.39 -11.19
C VAL A 369 11.81 -11.20 -11.40
N LYS A 370 11.41 -9.97 -11.68
CA LYS A 370 10.02 -9.60 -11.94
C LYS A 370 9.95 -8.84 -13.26
N LEU A 371 9.08 -9.30 -14.15
CA LEU A 371 8.72 -8.62 -15.40
C LEU A 371 7.25 -8.20 -15.31
N ASP A 372 6.99 -6.93 -15.52
CA ASP A 372 5.67 -6.34 -15.38
C ASP A 372 5.30 -5.57 -16.66
N TYR A 373 4.07 -5.77 -17.12
CA TYR A 373 3.44 -5.00 -18.20
C TYR A 373 2.15 -4.38 -17.68
N ARG A 374 1.98 -3.08 -17.93
CA ARG A 374 0.74 -2.37 -17.63
C ARG A 374 0.32 -1.49 -18.79
N TYR A 375 -0.99 -1.42 -19.00
CA TYR A 375 -1.63 -0.55 -19.98
C TYR A 375 -2.87 0.06 -19.37
N THR A 376 -3.08 1.36 -19.57
CA THR A 376 -4.28 2.06 -19.13
C THR A 376 -4.83 2.88 -20.28
N GLU A 377 -6.11 2.65 -20.61
CA GLU A 377 -6.92 3.44 -21.52
C GLU A 377 -7.85 4.34 -20.72
N PRO A 378 -7.60 5.65 -20.70
CA PRO A 378 -8.43 6.58 -19.96
C PRO A 378 -9.75 6.86 -20.68
N SER A 379 -10.77 7.25 -19.93
CA SER A 379 -12.00 7.84 -20.47
C SER A 379 -11.73 9.14 -21.23
N ASP A 380 -12.64 9.50 -22.12
CA ASP A 380 -12.70 10.85 -22.71
C ASP A 380 -13.26 11.92 -21.73
N LYS A 381 -13.69 11.51 -20.54
CA LYS A 381 -14.16 12.41 -19.47
C LYS A 381 -12.98 13.03 -18.75
N ASP A 382 -12.95 14.35 -18.65
CA ASP A 382 -11.77 15.12 -18.19
C ASP A 382 -11.48 15.06 -16.67
N ASN A 383 -12.34 14.42 -15.88
CA ASN A 383 -12.31 14.53 -14.41
C ASN A 383 -11.84 13.26 -13.68
N THR A 384 -11.59 12.16 -14.36
CA THR A 384 -11.09 10.95 -13.71
C THR A 384 -9.57 11.00 -13.48
N VAL A 385 -9.07 10.20 -12.57
CA VAL A 385 -7.63 10.08 -12.30
C VAL A 385 -6.90 9.57 -13.55
N TYR A 386 -7.44 8.58 -14.24
CA TYR A 386 -6.86 8.03 -15.46
C TYR A 386 -6.91 9.03 -16.63
N ALA A 387 -7.98 9.82 -16.76
CA ALA A 387 -8.04 10.89 -17.76
C ALA A 387 -6.92 11.93 -17.55
N GLN A 388 -6.55 12.23 -16.31
CA GLN A 388 -5.46 13.13 -15.97
C GLN A 388 -4.08 12.53 -16.25
N LEU A 389 -3.87 11.24 -15.98
CA LEU A 389 -2.65 10.50 -16.34
C LEU A 389 -2.52 10.35 -17.85
N GLY A 390 -3.65 10.21 -18.57
CA GLY A 390 -3.73 9.94 -19.99
C GLY A 390 -3.36 8.48 -20.31
N ARG A 391 -3.51 8.09 -21.59
CA ARG A 391 -3.11 6.76 -22.05
C ARG A 391 -1.66 6.48 -21.65
N HIS A 392 -1.46 5.35 -20.98
CA HIS A 392 -0.18 4.95 -20.44
C HIS A 392 0.12 3.48 -20.73
N GLN A 393 1.35 3.21 -21.13
CA GLN A 393 1.84 1.85 -21.36
C GLN A 393 3.23 1.73 -20.77
N ARG A 394 3.49 0.66 -20.01
CA ARG A 394 4.76 0.40 -19.35
C ARG A 394 5.16 -1.07 -19.46
N VAL A 395 6.45 -1.32 -19.69
CA VAL A 395 7.12 -2.57 -19.37
C VAL A 395 8.19 -2.26 -18.31
N ALA A 396 8.20 -3.00 -17.22
CA ALA A 396 9.21 -2.89 -16.17
C ALA A 396 9.92 -4.22 -15.95
N LEU A 397 11.23 -4.17 -15.74
CA LEU A 397 12.06 -5.28 -15.31
C LEU A 397 12.70 -4.90 -13.98
N ASN A 398 12.35 -5.63 -12.92
CA ASN A 398 12.97 -5.54 -11.62
C ASN A 398 13.83 -6.77 -11.36
N ILE A 399 15.08 -6.55 -10.94
CA ILE A 399 15.99 -7.60 -10.52
C ILE A 399 16.51 -7.22 -9.14
N SER A 400 16.28 -8.07 -8.14
CA SER A 400 16.71 -7.82 -6.78
C SER A 400 17.44 -9.02 -6.18
N TYR A 401 18.56 -8.73 -5.51
CA TYR A 401 19.33 -9.69 -4.74
C TYR A 401 18.94 -9.56 -3.26
N HIS A 402 18.59 -10.66 -2.65
CA HIS A 402 18.18 -10.76 -1.24
C HIS A 402 19.25 -11.52 -0.45
N PHE A 403 19.58 -11.09 0.74
CA PHE A 403 20.58 -11.70 1.62
C PHE A 403 20.21 -11.58 3.09
#